data_598a51c51499badc872725f51c90563f
#
_entry.id   598a51c51499badc872725f51c90563f
#
_cell.length_a   1.000
_cell.length_b   1.000
_cell.length_c   1.000
_cell.angle_alpha   90.00
_cell.angle_beta   90.00
_cell.angle_gamma   90.00
#
_symmetry.space_group_name_H-M   'P 1'
#
loop_
_entity.id
_entity.type
_entity.pdbx_description
1 polymer ?
#
loop_
_entity_poly.entity_id
_entity_poly.type
_entity_poly.pdbx_seq_one_letter_code
_entity_poly.pdbx_strand_id
1 'polypeptide(L)'
;NLGDKINTALDEDAPFIHYDGRLLLFCSQGHNSIGGYDIFKTYMNVTDSTWSAAENMGCPINTPGDEIHYVLSPSGDNGYYGLGKVDGYGDFDIYKVEPGITGIMPAVAVSKGRVTLDTLPVEAEITVEVPARNTVFRTLKSNDKTGAYRITLPVGEDYKITWKLNNFPVQTKLIEAKNATAYLLDVKDINFSTKDVVKTDVASTDTAMWHTGNEHIDGLVYKIQVSAEYLNENIRRRKARKLGEVEKEVVNDVARFTLKEEFKTYNEATAKVKKVRDLIVADAFIVGIYKGKRCYLSELRTQGILKIK
;
A
#
# COMPACT_ATOMS: atom_id res chain seq x y z
N ASN A 1 -26.57 8.26 -12.65
CA ASN A 1 -26.60 9.67 -13.02
C ASN A 1 -26.80 10.51 -11.76
N LEU A 2 -25.94 11.52 -11.55
CA LEU A 2 -25.90 12.37 -10.35
C LEU A 2 -26.83 13.62 -10.48
N GLY A 3 -27.60 13.69 -11.56
CA GLY A 3 -28.58 14.77 -11.78
C GLY A 3 -27.99 15.97 -12.51
N ASP A 4 -28.85 16.96 -12.74
CA ASP A 4 -28.61 18.16 -13.54
C ASP A 4 -27.72 19.21 -12.87
N LYS A 5 -27.47 19.07 -11.59
CA LYS A 5 -26.50 19.93 -10.88
C LYS A 5 -25.05 19.59 -11.20
N ILE A 6 -24.81 18.41 -11.75
CA ILE A 6 -23.48 17.91 -12.12
C ILE A 6 -23.40 17.67 -13.62
N ASN A 7 -24.41 16.99 -14.20
CA ASN A 7 -24.40 16.64 -15.61
C ASN A 7 -25.13 17.74 -16.43
N THR A 8 -24.50 18.18 -17.49
CA THR A 8 -25.04 19.16 -18.43
C THR A 8 -25.46 18.48 -19.75
N ALA A 9 -25.73 19.28 -20.78
CA ALA A 9 -25.93 18.77 -22.15
C ALA A 9 -24.60 18.55 -22.90
N LEU A 10 -23.48 18.95 -22.29
CA LEU A 10 -22.12 18.76 -22.81
C LEU A 10 -21.42 17.63 -22.02
N ASP A 11 -20.15 17.43 -22.29
CA ASP A 11 -19.41 16.29 -21.71
C ASP A 11 -18.87 16.64 -20.31
N GLU A 12 -19.07 15.71 -19.38
CA GLU A 12 -18.47 15.65 -18.06
C GLU A 12 -17.55 14.43 -17.96
N ASP A 13 -16.36 14.60 -17.39
CA ASP A 13 -15.33 13.54 -17.28
C ASP A 13 -14.52 13.61 -16.01
N ALA A 14 -13.65 12.60 -15.79
CA ALA A 14 -12.64 12.51 -14.75
C ALA A 14 -13.16 12.82 -13.32
N PRO A 15 -14.23 12.19 -12.86
CA PRO A 15 -14.76 12.44 -11.52
C PRO A 15 -13.79 11.92 -10.45
N PHE A 16 -13.49 12.75 -9.47
CA PHE A 16 -12.72 12.42 -8.29
C PHE A 16 -13.51 12.75 -7.03
N ILE A 17 -13.98 11.72 -6.34
CA ILE A 17 -14.57 11.90 -5.01
C ILE A 17 -13.45 11.95 -3.96
N HIS A 18 -13.38 13.02 -3.21
CA HIS A 18 -12.40 13.18 -2.15
C HIS A 18 -12.66 12.18 -1.01
N TYR A 19 -11.64 11.92 -0.22
CA TYR A 19 -11.66 10.93 0.87
C TYR A 19 -12.65 11.22 1.98
N ASP A 20 -13.17 12.45 2.08
CA ASP A 20 -14.25 12.82 2.99
C ASP A 20 -15.65 12.31 2.54
N GLY A 21 -15.72 11.77 1.31
CA GLY A 21 -16.96 11.28 0.71
C GLY A 21 -17.98 12.38 0.36
N ARG A 22 -17.59 13.65 0.42
CA ARG A 22 -18.49 14.81 0.24
C ARG A 22 -18.10 15.73 -0.88
N LEU A 23 -16.81 16.00 -1.05
CA LEU A 23 -16.28 16.83 -2.13
C LEU A 23 -16.09 15.98 -3.38
N LEU A 24 -16.78 16.35 -4.45
CA LEU A 24 -16.59 15.81 -5.79
C LEU A 24 -15.92 16.88 -6.65
N LEU A 25 -14.84 16.52 -7.29
CA LEU A 25 -14.14 17.26 -8.32
C LEU A 25 -14.36 16.55 -9.65
N PHE A 26 -14.59 17.29 -10.73
CA PHE A 26 -14.82 16.73 -12.06
C PHE A 26 -14.49 17.76 -13.12
N CYS A 27 -14.34 17.31 -14.36
CA CYS A 27 -14.14 18.17 -15.52
C CYS A 27 -15.46 18.33 -16.27
N SER A 28 -15.74 19.50 -16.81
CA SER A 28 -16.91 19.74 -17.64
C SER A 28 -16.64 20.76 -18.72
N GLN A 29 -17.20 20.54 -19.89
CA GLN A 29 -17.29 21.55 -20.97
C GLN A 29 -18.53 22.43 -20.82
N GLY A 30 -19.42 22.05 -19.90
CA GLY A 30 -20.67 22.72 -19.61
C GLY A 30 -20.55 23.71 -18.45
N HIS A 31 -21.67 23.93 -17.76
CA HIS A 31 -21.78 24.92 -16.69
C HIS A 31 -21.31 26.31 -17.15
N ASN A 32 -20.41 26.93 -16.39
CA ASN A 32 -19.77 28.19 -16.72
C ASN A 32 -18.28 28.01 -17.02
N SER A 33 -17.97 27.05 -17.92
CA SER A 33 -16.59 26.83 -18.38
C SER A 33 -15.99 28.10 -18.99
N ILE A 34 -14.69 28.30 -18.76
CA ILE A 34 -13.88 29.41 -19.28
C ILE A 34 -13.26 29.01 -20.62
N GLY A 35 -12.90 27.72 -20.74
CA GLY A 35 -12.22 27.16 -21.89
C GLY A 35 -12.92 25.95 -22.48
N GLY A 36 -12.18 24.87 -22.70
CA GLY A 36 -12.67 23.57 -23.05
C GLY A 36 -13.20 22.82 -21.82
N TYR A 37 -12.47 21.80 -21.38
CA TYR A 37 -12.74 21.18 -20.09
C TYR A 37 -12.18 22.01 -18.95
N ASP A 38 -13.02 22.48 -18.06
CA ASP A 38 -12.66 23.15 -16.81
C ASP A 38 -12.88 22.24 -15.61
N ILE A 39 -12.12 22.43 -14.53
CA ILE A 39 -12.29 21.75 -13.26
C ILE A 39 -13.39 22.43 -12.44
N PHE A 40 -14.34 21.60 -12.00
CA PHE A 40 -15.43 22.00 -11.11
C PHE A 40 -15.36 21.26 -9.79
N LYS A 41 -15.88 21.86 -8.74
CA LYS A 41 -16.12 21.25 -7.44
C LYS A 41 -17.59 21.36 -7.05
N THR A 42 -18.08 20.35 -6.32
CA THR A 42 -19.41 20.32 -5.71
C THR A 42 -19.36 19.54 -4.41
N TYR A 43 -20.29 19.83 -3.51
CA TYR A 43 -20.35 19.21 -2.19
C TYR A 43 -21.66 18.48 -2.01
N MET A 44 -21.57 17.25 -1.46
CA MET A 44 -22.73 16.48 -1.07
C MET A 44 -23.23 16.92 0.30
N ASN A 45 -24.52 17.23 0.41
CA ASN A 45 -25.20 17.41 1.68
C ASN A 45 -25.46 16.02 2.30
N VAL A 46 -24.89 15.78 3.46
CA VAL A 46 -25.01 14.47 4.15
C VAL A 46 -26.41 14.18 4.69
N THR A 47 -27.26 15.20 4.83
CA THR A 47 -28.61 15.06 5.40
C THR A 47 -29.58 14.46 4.40
N ASP A 48 -29.52 14.91 3.15
CA ASP A 48 -30.44 14.53 2.08
C ASP A 48 -29.77 13.90 0.86
N SER A 49 -28.45 13.74 0.91
CA SER A 49 -27.61 13.19 -0.18
C SER A 49 -27.74 13.95 -1.50
N THR A 50 -28.08 15.23 -1.45
CA THR A 50 -28.12 16.09 -2.62
C THR A 50 -26.78 16.79 -2.85
N TRP A 51 -26.46 17.08 -4.12
CA TRP A 51 -25.28 17.85 -4.48
C TRP A 51 -25.57 19.36 -4.51
N SER A 52 -24.60 20.18 -4.12
CA SER A 52 -24.63 21.62 -4.36
C SER A 52 -24.53 21.92 -5.85
N ALA A 53 -24.80 23.16 -6.26
CA ALA A 53 -24.46 23.58 -7.60
C ALA A 53 -22.93 23.44 -7.83
N ALA A 54 -22.56 23.05 -9.06
CA ALA A 54 -21.16 22.98 -9.44
C ALA A 54 -20.52 24.38 -9.44
N GLU A 55 -19.34 24.50 -8.86
CA GLU A 55 -18.56 25.73 -8.77
C GLU A 55 -17.29 25.57 -9.60
N ASN A 56 -17.10 26.45 -10.59
CA ASN A 56 -15.87 26.53 -11.37
C ASN A 56 -14.69 26.93 -10.46
N MET A 57 -13.58 26.20 -10.51
CA MET A 57 -12.44 26.46 -9.65
C MET A 57 -11.65 27.73 -10.06
N GLY A 58 -11.93 28.26 -11.23
CA GLY A 58 -11.40 29.54 -11.69
C GLY A 58 -9.89 29.57 -11.93
N CYS A 59 -9.43 30.75 -12.35
CA CYS A 59 -7.99 31.02 -12.54
C CYS A 59 -7.26 31.00 -11.15
N PRO A 60 -6.04 30.44 -11.06
CA PRO A 60 -5.18 29.99 -12.17
C PRO A 60 -5.34 28.50 -12.54
N ILE A 61 -6.29 27.78 -11.92
CA ILE A 61 -6.50 26.36 -12.22
C ILE A 61 -7.10 26.21 -13.61
N ASN A 62 -8.23 26.85 -13.85
CA ASN A 62 -8.90 26.85 -15.13
C ASN A 62 -8.39 27.98 -16.05
N THR A 63 -8.16 27.62 -17.30
CA THR A 63 -7.61 28.50 -18.37
C THR A 63 -8.51 28.44 -19.60
N PRO A 64 -8.23 29.16 -20.70
CA PRO A 64 -8.93 28.95 -21.96
C PRO A 64 -8.67 27.58 -22.65
N GLY A 65 -7.78 26.74 -22.09
CA GLY A 65 -7.45 25.40 -22.59
C GLY A 65 -8.36 24.32 -22.03
N ASP A 66 -7.81 23.08 -21.95
CA ASP A 66 -8.42 21.93 -21.31
C ASP A 66 -7.66 21.60 -20.02
N GLU A 67 -8.38 21.56 -18.91
CA GLU A 67 -7.91 21.07 -17.64
C GLU A 67 -8.65 19.80 -17.27
N ILE A 68 -7.89 18.71 -16.99
CA ILE A 68 -8.46 17.40 -16.76
C ILE A 68 -7.84 16.69 -15.55
N HIS A 69 -8.56 15.68 -15.02
CA HIS A 69 -8.05 14.74 -14.01
C HIS A 69 -7.57 15.40 -12.70
N TYR A 70 -8.32 16.35 -12.17
CA TYR A 70 -7.96 16.98 -10.91
C TYR A 70 -8.07 16.00 -9.75
N VAL A 71 -6.99 15.81 -9.01
CA VAL A 71 -6.94 15.01 -7.79
C VAL A 71 -6.43 15.86 -6.62
N LEU A 72 -6.97 15.63 -5.43
CA LEU A 72 -6.68 16.42 -4.24
C LEU A 72 -6.06 15.55 -3.16
N SER A 73 -5.04 16.08 -2.47
CA SER A 73 -4.50 15.44 -1.28
C SER A 73 -5.56 15.37 -0.17
N PRO A 74 -5.49 14.39 0.75
CA PRO A 74 -6.46 14.27 1.84
C PRO A 74 -6.56 15.49 2.74
N SER A 75 -5.50 16.29 2.86
CA SER A 75 -5.48 17.55 3.61
C SER A 75 -6.01 18.75 2.82
N GLY A 76 -6.19 18.62 1.50
CA GLY A 76 -6.55 19.73 0.64
C GLY A 76 -5.39 20.67 0.25
N ASP A 77 -4.18 20.44 0.80
CA ASP A 77 -3.04 21.35 0.59
C ASP A 77 -2.50 21.28 -0.83
N ASN A 78 -2.57 20.11 -1.47
CA ASN A 78 -1.99 19.89 -2.79
C ASN A 78 -3.03 19.32 -3.75
N GLY A 79 -3.17 19.99 -4.91
CA GLY A 79 -3.90 19.46 -6.06
C GLY A 79 -2.94 19.10 -7.19
N TYR A 80 -3.34 18.15 -8.03
CA TYR A 80 -2.62 17.77 -9.24
C TYR A 80 -3.63 17.59 -10.36
N TYR A 81 -3.31 18.08 -11.56
CA TYR A 81 -4.19 17.99 -12.73
C TYR A 81 -3.37 18.01 -14.02
N GLY A 82 -3.99 17.56 -15.11
CA GLY A 82 -3.44 17.69 -16.46
C GLY A 82 -3.88 18.99 -17.09
N LEU A 83 -2.93 19.74 -17.63
CA LEU A 83 -3.17 20.97 -18.40
C LEU A 83 -2.56 20.83 -19.79
N GLY A 84 -3.39 21.01 -20.81
CA GLY A 84 -2.95 21.11 -22.20
C GLY A 84 -2.39 22.53 -22.47
N LYS A 85 -1.08 22.62 -22.75
CA LYS A 85 -0.43 23.89 -22.98
C LYS A 85 0.42 23.85 -24.25
N VAL A 86 0.31 24.90 -25.06
CA VAL A 86 0.97 24.99 -26.38
C VAL A 86 2.51 24.89 -26.29
N ASP A 87 3.10 25.35 -25.17
CA ASP A 87 4.53 25.33 -24.90
C ASP A 87 4.94 24.25 -23.86
N GLY A 88 4.10 23.25 -23.64
CA GLY A 88 4.35 22.09 -22.77
C GLY A 88 5.30 21.06 -23.38
N TYR A 89 5.54 19.97 -22.63
CA TYR A 89 6.36 18.84 -23.07
C TYR A 89 5.55 17.84 -23.91
N GLY A 90 4.24 17.82 -23.81
CA GLY A 90 3.32 16.94 -24.53
C GLY A 90 1.96 17.59 -24.73
N ASP A 91 0.96 16.78 -25.05
CA ASP A 91 -0.42 17.27 -25.20
C ASP A 91 -0.97 17.73 -23.84
N PHE A 92 -0.70 16.96 -22.78
CA PHE A 92 -1.02 17.28 -21.40
C PHE A 92 0.20 17.08 -20.49
N ASP A 93 0.51 18.07 -19.68
CA ASP A 93 1.51 17.99 -18.62
C ASP A 93 0.84 17.99 -17.25
N ILE A 94 1.48 17.35 -16.26
CA ILE A 94 0.97 17.31 -14.89
C ILE A 94 1.45 18.51 -14.11
N TYR A 95 0.50 19.30 -13.61
CA TYR A 95 0.74 20.46 -12.77
C TYR A 95 0.37 20.19 -11.33
N LYS A 96 1.11 20.79 -10.41
CA LYS A 96 0.80 20.87 -8.99
C LYS A 96 0.31 22.26 -8.64
N VAL A 97 -0.71 22.34 -7.80
CA VAL A 97 -1.22 23.60 -7.25
C VAL A 97 -1.25 23.58 -5.72
N GLU A 98 -0.89 24.70 -5.11
CA GLU A 98 -0.92 24.95 -3.67
C GLU A 98 -1.54 26.35 -3.41
N PRO A 99 -2.58 26.44 -2.54
CA PRO A 99 -3.31 25.31 -1.94
C PRO A 99 -4.07 24.52 -2.99
N GLY A 100 -4.26 23.22 -2.76
CA GLY A 100 -4.98 22.34 -3.69
C GLY A 100 -6.48 22.66 -3.78
N ILE A 101 -7.04 23.28 -2.76
CA ILE A 101 -8.41 23.78 -2.74
C ILE A 101 -8.51 25.03 -1.87
N THR A 102 -9.44 25.91 -2.21
CA THR A 102 -9.81 27.08 -1.39
C THR A 102 -11.25 26.97 -0.92
N GLY A 103 -11.59 27.66 0.15
CA GLY A 103 -12.92 27.65 0.74
C GLY A 103 -13.08 26.57 1.82
N ILE A 104 -14.07 25.68 1.67
CA ILE A 104 -14.34 24.63 2.64
C ILE A 104 -13.24 23.56 2.53
N MET A 105 -12.40 23.46 3.57
CA MET A 105 -11.36 22.44 3.64
C MET A 105 -11.98 21.06 3.93
N PRO A 106 -11.51 20.00 3.25
CA PRO A 106 -11.97 18.64 3.52
C PRO A 106 -11.63 18.22 4.95
N ALA A 107 -12.59 17.58 5.61
CA ALA A 107 -12.39 17.01 6.93
C ALA A 107 -12.21 15.50 6.82
N VAL A 108 -11.01 15.02 7.07
CA VAL A 108 -10.67 13.59 7.09
C VAL A 108 -9.64 13.29 8.19
N ALA A 109 -9.67 12.08 8.72
CA ALA A 109 -8.61 11.57 9.57
C ALA A 109 -7.70 10.64 8.77
N VAL A 110 -6.40 10.82 8.88
CA VAL A 110 -5.40 9.96 8.26
C VAL A 110 -4.53 9.35 9.34
N SER A 111 -4.53 8.02 9.44
CA SER A 111 -3.57 7.28 10.27
C SER A 111 -2.53 6.64 9.36
N LYS A 112 -1.25 6.90 9.63
CA LYS A 112 -0.12 6.35 8.88
C LYS A 112 1.04 6.00 9.80
N GLY A 113 1.92 5.12 9.32
CA GLY A 113 3.12 4.72 10.04
C GLY A 113 3.75 3.50 9.42
N ARG A 114 4.57 2.83 10.20
CA ARG A 114 5.22 1.57 9.82
C ARG A 114 4.92 0.49 10.82
N VAL A 115 4.81 -0.74 10.34
CA VAL A 115 4.74 -1.93 11.18
C VAL A 115 6.06 -2.66 11.08
N THR A 116 6.66 -2.93 12.23
CA THR A 116 7.95 -3.64 12.32
C THR A 116 7.84 -4.79 13.31
N LEU A 117 8.67 -5.81 13.10
CA LEU A 117 8.97 -6.85 14.08
C LEU A 117 10.42 -6.66 14.50
N ASP A 118 10.63 -6.30 15.78
CA ASP A 118 11.87 -5.74 16.30
C ASP A 118 12.27 -4.48 15.51
N THR A 119 13.10 -4.57 14.50
CA THR A 119 13.51 -3.44 13.64
C THR A 119 13.21 -3.67 12.16
N LEU A 120 12.70 -4.86 11.81
CA LEU A 120 12.49 -5.24 10.42
C LEU A 120 11.05 -4.96 9.99
N PRO A 121 10.83 -4.40 8.80
CA PRO A 121 9.50 -4.23 8.24
C PRO A 121 8.75 -5.57 8.15
N VAL A 122 7.46 -5.57 8.46
CA VAL A 122 6.65 -6.79 8.40
C VAL A 122 5.25 -6.48 7.86
N GLU A 123 4.70 -7.44 7.11
CA GLU A 123 3.29 -7.42 6.73
C GLU A 123 2.44 -7.83 7.94
N ALA A 124 1.59 -6.94 8.42
CA ALA A 124 0.61 -7.19 9.45
C ALA A 124 -0.80 -6.91 8.91
N GLU A 125 -1.77 -7.66 9.38
CA GLU A 125 -3.18 -7.40 9.12
C GLU A 125 -3.62 -6.18 9.93
N ILE A 126 -4.35 -5.27 9.28
CA ILE A 126 -4.86 -4.05 9.87
C ILE A 126 -6.36 -4.02 9.67
N THR A 127 -7.12 -4.07 10.75
CA THR A 127 -8.59 -3.98 10.73
C THR A 127 -9.01 -2.65 11.31
N VAL A 128 -9.89 -1.96 10.61
CA VAL A 128 -10.55 -0.72 11.04
C VAL A 128 -12.01 -1.01 11.32
N GLU A 129 -12.45 -0.73 12.52
CA GLU A 129 -13.82 -0.95 12.98
C GLU A 129 -14.47 0.38 13.34
N VAL A 130 -15.79 0.49 13.18
CA VAL A 130 -16.64 1.56 13.73
C VAL A 130 -17.28 1.04 15.02
N PRO A 131 -16.76 1.37 16.20
CA PRO A 131 -17.24 0.80 17.46
C PRO A 131 -18.72 1.05 17.72
N ALA A 132 -19.22 2.24 17.36
CA ALA A 132 -20.63 2.61 17.55
C ALA A 132 -21.61 1.72 16.78
N ARG A 133 -21.17 1.13 15.67
CA ARG A 133 -22.00 0.24 14.83
C ARG A 133 -21.60 -1.24 14.96
N ASN A 134 -20.51 -1.51 15.66
CA ASN A 134 -19.90 -2.85 15.75
C ASN A 134 -19.66 -3.47 14.35
N THR A 135 -19.19 -2.66 13.40
CA THR A 135 -18.95 -3.08 12.01
C THR A 135 -17.51 -2.85 11.61
N VAL A 136 -16.99 -3.74 10.76
CA VAL A 136 -15.70 -3.54 10.12
C VAL A 136 -15.87 -2.55 8.97
N PHE A 137 -15.16 -1.44 9.04
CA PHE A 137 -15.11 -0.43 7.99
C PHE A 137 -14.18 -0.87 6.86
N ARG A 138 -12.99 -1.40 7.22
CA ARG A 138 -11.98 -1.82 6.25
C ARG A 138 -10.98 -2.79 6.87
N THR A 139 -10.47 -3.70 6.03
CA THR A 139 -9.29 -4.53 6.34
C THR A 139 -8.24 -4.29 5.25
N LEU A 140 -7.00 -4.16 5.65
CA LEU A 140 -5.85 -3.98 4.78
C LEU A 140 -4.60 -4.62 5.41
N LYS A 141 -3.47 -4.56 4.70
CA LYS A 141 -2.19 -5.03 5.20
C LYS A 141 -1.14 -3.93 5.10
N SER A 142 -0.16 -3.94 5.99
CA SER A 142 1.04 -3.13 5.82
C SER A 142 1.90 -3.67 4.67
N ASN A 143 2.71 -2.81 4.08
CA ASN A 143 3.60 -3.20 2.99
C ASN A 143 4.68 -4.17 3.49
N ASP A 144 4.84 -5.31 2.83
CA ASP A 144 5.77 -6.38 3.21
C ASP A 144 7.26 -5.97 3.21
N LYS A 145 7.63 -4.99 2.37
CA LYS A 145 9.02 -4.53 2.20
C LYS A 145 9.38 -3.33 3.09
N THR A 146 8.43 -2.44 3.31
CA THR A 146 8.66 -1.17 4.02
C THR A 146 7.96 -1.09 5.37
N GLY A 147 7.03 -2.02 5.65
CA GLY A 147 6.13 -1.98 6.78
C GLY A 147 5.10 -0.85 6.72
N ALA A 148 5.15 0.01 5.71
CA ALA A 148 4.32 1.20 5.65
C ALA A 148 2.83 0.87 5.56
N TYR A 149 2.02 1.67 6.26
CA TYR A 149 0.57 1.69 6.11
C TYR A 149 0.05 3.12 6.05
N ARG A 150 -1.09 3.30 5.39
CA ARG A 150 -1.84 4.55 5.36
C ARG A 150 -3.33 4.23 5.28
N ILE A 151 -4.10 4.85 6.16
CA ILE A 151 -5.54 4.69 6.26
C ILE A 151 -6.15 6.07 6.24
N THR A 152 -7.08 6.33 5.34
CA THR A 152 -7.86 7.55 5.29
C THR A 152 -9.28 7.23 5.72
N LEU A 153 -9.80 8.00 6.66
CA LEU A 153 -11.05 7.78 7.36
C LEU A 153 -11.92 9.02 7.24
N PRO A 154 -13.16 8.91 6.75
CA PRO A 154 -14.12 10.01 6.81
C PRO A 154 -14.34 10.47 8.24
N VAL A 155 -14.69 11.72 8.44
CA VAL A 155 -15.16 12.22 9.74
C VAL A 155 -16.63 11.84 9.99
N GLY A 156 -17.10 12.01 11.22
CA GLY A 156 -18.49 11.70 11.63
C GLY A 156 -18.62 10.41 12.43
N GLU A 157 -17.60 9.58 12.46
CA GLU A 157 -17.50 8.37 13.27
C GLU A 157 -16.12 8.28 13.95
N ASP A 158 -16.07 7.59 15.08
CA ASP A 158 -14.80 7.17 15.68
C ASP A 158 -14.41 5.80 15.17
N TYR A 159 -13.09 5.56 15.04
CA TYR A 159 -12.57 4.34 14.48
C TYR A 159 -11.60 3.66 15.43
N LYS A 160 -11.74 2.35 15.57
CA LYS A 160 -10.77 1.51 16.26
C LYS A 160 -9.90 0.83 15.22
N ILE A 161 -8.61 1.12 15.23
CA ILE A 161 -7.64 0.45 14.38
C ILE A 161 -6.98 -0.66 15.19
N THR A 162 -6.89 -1.83 14.60
CA THR A 162 -6.31 -3.03 15.20
C THR A 162 -5.22 -3.55 14.27
N TRP A 163 -3.99 -3.66 14.78
CA TRP A 163 -2.87 -4.30 14.07
C TRP A 163 -2.65 -5.68 14.64
N LYS A 164 -2.63 -6.69 13.76
CA LYS A 164 -2.48 -8.09 14.12
C LYS A 164 -1.32 -8.72 13.36
N LEU A 165 -0.44 -9.33 14.11
CA LEU A 165 0.62 -10.19 13.61
C LEU A 165 0.49 -11.53 14.33
N ASN A 166 0.60 -12.65 13.60
CA ASN A 166 0.42 -13.98 14.18
C ASN A 166 1.36 -14.22 15.35
N ASN A 167 0.84 -14.80 16.44
CA ASN A 167 1.56 -15.11 17.68
C ASN A 167 2.05 -13.90 18.48
N PHE A 168 1.58 -12.71 18.17
CA PHE A 168 1.91 -11.50 18.93
C PHE A 168 0.67 -10.87 19.56
N PRO A 169 0.82 -10.13 20.68
CA PRO A 169 -0.28 -9.37 21.25
C PRO A 169 -0.85 -8.40 20.22
N VAL A 170 -2.17 -8.33 20.13
CA VAL A 170 -2.85 -7.39 19.26
C VAL A 170 -2.64 -5.97 19.76
N GLN A 171 -2.26 -5.06 18.86
CA GLN A 171 -2.18 -3.64 19.17
C GLN A 171 -3.41 -2.90 18.64
N THR A 172 -3.93 -1.98 19.42
CA THR A 172 -5.13 -1.22 19.05
C THR A 172 -4.95 0.27 19.32
N LYS A 173 -5.68 1.10 18.56
CA LYS A 173 -5.79 2.53 18.79
C LYS A 173 -7.16 3.04 18.40
N LEU A 174 -7.70 3.96 19.20
CA LEU A 174 -8.90 4.71 18.86
C LEU A 174 -8.49 5.99 18.13
N ILE A 175 -9.17 6.30 17.03
CA ILE A 175 -9.11 7.56 16.29
C ILE A 175 -10.43 8.28 16.50
N GLU A 176 -10.39 9.38 17.23
CA GLU A 176 -11.55 10.22 17.53
C GLU A 176 -11.79 11.17 16.36
N ALA A 177 -12.55 10.72 15.36
CA ALA A 177 -12.86 11.48 14.15
C ALA A 177 -14.34 11.90 14.05
N LYS A 178 -15.18 11.50 15.01
CA LYS A 178 -16.62 11.79 14.99
C LYS A 178 -16.93 13.28 14.89
N ASN A 179 -16.23 14.09 15.65
CA ASN A 179 -16.47 15.54 15.73
C ASN A 179 -15.38 16.36 15.04
N ALA A 180 -14.51 15.71 14.26
CA ALA A 180 -13.45 16.42 13.55
C ALA A 180 -14.05 17.28 12.43
N THR A 181 -13.63 18.54 12.36
CA THR A 181 -14.08 19.54 11.37
C THR A 181 -12.97 19.92 10.41
N ALA A 182 -11.79 19.32 10.55
CA ALA A 182 -10.61 19.58 9.75
C ALA A 182 -9.78 18.31 9.55
N TYR A 183 -8.76 18.41 8.74
CA TYR A 183 -7.78 17.34 8.54
C TYR A 183 -7.10 16.95 9.86
N LEU A 184 -7.15 15.68 10.19
CA LEU A 184 -6.54 15.08 11.37
C LEU A 184 -5.47 14.07 10.96
N LEU A 185 -4.22 14.31 11.33
CA LEU A 185 -3.12 13.41 11.04
C LEU A 185 -2.67 12.66 12.29
N ASP A 186 -2.80 11.35 12.26
CA ASP A 186 -2.26 10.43 13.25
C ASP A 186 -1.05 9.70 12.67
N VAL A 187 0.12 9.89 13.28
CA VAL A 187 1.33 9.16 12.91
C VAL A 187 1.66 8.16 14.02
N LYS A 188 1.59 6.87 13.71
CA LYS A 188 1.79 5.81 14.68
C LYS A 188 2.62 4.67 14.08
N ASP A 189 3.84 4.52 14.54
CA ASP A 189 4.62 3.31 14.27
C ASP A 189 4.23 2.20 15.24
N ILE A 190 4.09 1.00 14.70
CA ILE A 190 3.71 -0.21 15.42
C ILE A 190 4.92 -1.14 15.43
N ASN A 191 5.42 -1.43 16.60
CA ASN A 191 6.52 -2.37 16.76
C ASN A 191 6.05 -3.62 17.52
N PHE A 192 6.12 -4.77 16.86
CA PHE A 192 6.03 -6.06 17.50
C PHE A 192 7.42 -6.51 17.91
N SER A 193 7.53 -7.12 19.08
CA SER A 193 8.81 -7.64 19.56
C SER A 193 8.76 -9.15 19.71
N THR A 194 9.81 -9.82 19.27
CA THR A 194 9.96 -11.27 19.48
C THR A 194 9.96 -11.65 20.96
N LYS A 195 10.18 -10.69 21.86
CA LYS A 195 10.08 -10.87 23.30
C LYS A 195 8.63 -10.99 23.79
N ASP A 196 7.67 -10.45 23.02
CA ASP A 196 6.26 -10.35 23.41
C ASP A 196 5.40 -11.47 22.80
N VAL A 197 6.00 -12.53 22.28
CA VAL A 197 5.28 -13.66 21.71
C VAL A 197 4.32 -14.24 22.75
N VAL A 198 3.03 -14.17 22.49
CA VAL A 198 2.01 -14.82 23.33
C VAL A 198 2.20 -16.34 23.22
N LYS A 199 2.66 -16.95 24.29
CA LYS A 199 2.56 -18.39 24.42
C LYS A 199 1.08 -18.73 24.56
N THR A 200 0.43 -19.04 23.46
CA THR A 200 -0.89 -19.66 23.52
C THR A 200 -0.69 -21.04 24.15
N ASP A 201 -1.14 -21.18 25.39
CA ASP A 201 -1.33 -22.49 26.01
C ASP A 201 -2.44 -23.22 25.25
N VAL A 202 -2.14 -23.64 24.05
CA VAL A 202 -2.85 -24.76 23.44
C VAL A 202 -2.21 -25.98 24.05
N ALA A 203 -2.95 -26.60 24.97
CA ALA A 203 -2.63 -27.92 25.46
C ALA A 203 -2.63 -28.90 24.27
N SER A 204 -1.55 -28.92 23.52
CA SER A 204 -1.14 -30.00 22.66
C SER A 204 0.22 -30.45 23.17
N THR A 205 0.23 -31.66 23.67
CA THR A 205 1.38 -32.48 23.95
C THR A 205 2.20 -32.69 22.68
N ASP A 206 2.88 -31.61 22.24
CA ASP A 206 3.95 -31.67 21.27
C ASP A 206 5.02 -30.68 21.73
N THR A 207 6.06 -31.23 22.34
CA THR A 207 7.35 -30.57 22.57
C THR A 207 7.99 -30.28 21.21
N ALA A 208 7.41 -29.34 20.44
CA ALA A 208 7.96 -28.87 19.19
C ALA A 208 9.18 -28.01 19.49
N MET A 209 10.35 -28.60 19.45
CA MET A 209 11.61 -27.89 19.51
C MET A 209 11.66 -26.79 18.43
N TRP A 210 11.92 -25.57 18.82
CA TRP A 210 12.24 -24.48 17.91
C TRP A 210 13.57 -24.80 17.23
N HIS A 211 13.57 -24.73 15.89
CA HIS A 211 14.78 -24.93 15.12
C HIS A 211 15.76 -23.77 15.34
N THR A 212 17.02 -24.08 15.58
CA THR A 212 18.11 -23.09 15.70
C THR A 212 18.54 -22.57 14.30
N GLY A 213 17.97 -23.14 13.25
CA GLY A 213 18.32 -22.87 11.85
C GLY A 213 19.43 -23.79 11.34
N ASN A 214 19.99 -24.65 12.18
CA ASN A 214 21.02 -25.63 11.80
C ASN A 214 20.43 -27.03 11.54
N GLU A 215 19.15 -27.22 11.83
CA GLU A 215 18.50 -28.52 11.67
C GLU A 215 18.17 -28.78 10.20
N HIS A 216 18.34 -30.03 9.82
CA HIS A 216 17.84 -30.55 8.56
C HIS A 216 16.37 -30.98 8.72
N ILE A 217 15.50 -30.47 7.86
CA ILE A 217 14.08 -30.84 7.81
C ILE A 217 13.88 -31.75 6.60
N ASP A 218 13.40 -32.96 6.82
CA ASP A 218 13.19 -33.94 5.78
C ASP A 218 12.30 -33.42 4.65
N GLY A 219 12.80 -33.53 3.43
CA GLY A 219 12.11 -33.06 2.23
C GLY A 219 12.14 -31.53 2.02
N LEU A 220 12.86 -30.78 2.87
CA LEU A 220 13.06 -29.32 2.69
C LEU A 220 14.51 -29.00 2.35
N VAL A 221 14.71 -28.29 1.26
CA VAL A 221 15.99 -27.66 0.91
C VAL A 221 15.75 -26.17 0.68
N TYR A 222 16.78 -25.36 0.90
CA TYR A 222 16.71 -23.92 0.69
C TYR A 222 17.49 -23.53 -0.56
N LYS A 223 16.94 -22.58 -1.32
CA LYS A 223 17.60 -21.96 -2.47
C LYS A 223 17.57 -20.45 -2.32
N ILE A 224 18.40 -19.74 -3.09
CA ILE A 224 18.44 -18.28 -3.07
C ILE A 224 17.92 -17.76 -4.39
N GLN A 225 16.83 -17.02 -4.34
CA GLN A 225 16.34 -16.26 -5.48
C GLN A 225 17.14 -14.96 -5.60
N VAL A 226 17.77 -14.75 -6.76
CA VAL A 226 18.66 -13.62 -7.01
C VAL A 226 18.02 -12.52 -7.85
N SER A 227 16.92 -12.80 -8.53
CA SER A 227 16.10 -11.80 -9.24
C SER A 227 14.73 -12.40 -9.59
N ALA A 228 13.70 -11.60 -9.49
CA ALA A 228 12.46 -11.75 -10.23
C ALA A 228 12.35 -10.47 -11.07
N GLU A 229 12.34 -10.58 -12.42
CA GLU A 229 11.99 -9.49 -13.29
C GLU A 229 13.03 -8.64 -14.05
N TYR A 230 12.55 -8.15 -15.20
CA TYR A 230 12.85 -6.90 -15.96
C TYR A 230 14.29 -6.38 -16.00
N LEU A 231 15.28 -7.24 -16.09
CA LEU A 231 16.63 -6.73 -16.18
C LEU A 231 17.32 -7.21 -17.44
N ASN A 232 17.79 -6.18 -18.11
CA ASN A 232 18.73 -6.28 -19.22
C ASN A 232 19.66 -7.48 -19.00
N GLU A 233 19.36 -8.58 -19.71
CA GLU A 233 19.87 -9.94 -19.48
C GLU A 233 21.41 -10.00 -19.41
N ASN A 234 22.11 -9.02 -20.00
CA ASN A 234 23.55 -9.03 -20.17
C ASN A 234 24.36 -8.61 -18.93
N ILE A 235 23.83 -7.69 -18.11
CA ILE A 235 24.61 -7.15 -16.96
C ILE A 235 24.53 -8.07 -15.74
N ARG A 236 23.39 -8.70 -15.51
CA ARG A 236 23.19 -9.61 -14.36
C ARG A 236 23.74 -11.01 -14.61
N ARG A 237 23.67 -11.54 -15.82
CA ARG A 237 24.34 -12.81 -16.18
C ARG A 237 25.84 -12.76 -15.88
N ARG A 238 26.51 -11.62 -16.12
CA ARG A 238 27.94 -11.46 -15.87
C ARG A 238 28.29 -11.41 -14.38
N LYS A 239 27.43 -10.84 -13.55
CA LYS A 239 27.60 -10.78 -12.09
C LYS A 239 27.14 -12.08 -11.41
N ALA A 240 26.04 -12.68 -11.85
CA ALA A 240 25.51 -13.93 -11.31
C ALA A 240 26.47 -15.11 -11.53
N ARG A 241 27.22 -15.14 -12.63
CA ARG A 241 28.26 -16.17 -12.88
C ARG A 241 29.34 -16.22 -11.79
N LYS A 242 29.55 -15.14 -11.05
CA LYS A 242 30.49 -15.11 -9.91
C LYS A 242 29.95 -15.78 -8.65
N LEU A 243 28.64 -16.04 -8.58
CA LEU A 243 27.96 -16.64 -7.42
C LEU A 243 27.67 -18.13 -7.56
N GLY A 244 27.84 -18.69 -8.76
CA GLY A 244 27.49 -20.05 -9.09
C GLY A 244 26.51 -20.16 -10.26
N GLU A 245 26.06 -21.35 -10.57
CA GLU A 245 25.08 -21.58 -11.63
C GLU A 245 23.69 -21.10 -11.20
N VAL A 246 22.99 -20.47 -12.15
CA VAL A 246 21.66 -19.90 -11.98
C VAL A 246 20.69 -20.65 -12.89
N GLU A 247 19.57 -21.08 -12.34
CA GLU A 247 18.44 -21.62 -13.10
C GLU A 247 17.37 -20.54 -13.29
N LYS A 248 16.65 -20.61 -14.42
CA LYS A 248 15.53 -19.73 -14.77
C LYS A 248 14.25 -20.55 -14.73
N GLU A 249 13.28 -20.08 -13.97
CA GLU A 249 11.90 -20.59 -13.94
C GLU A 249 10.94 -19.47 -14.37
N VAL A 250 9.94 -19.79 -15.17
CA VAL A 250 8.87 -18.85 -15.54
C VAL A 250 7.58 -19.28 -14.86
N VAL A 251 7.04 -18.42 -14.01
CA VAL A 251 5.77 -18.64 -13.29
C VAL A 251 4.88 -17.43 -13.49
N ASN A 252 3.70 -17.63 -14.08
CA ASN A 252 2.75 -16.57 -14.42
C ASN A 252 3.40 -15.42 -15.21
N ASP A 253 4.11 -15.76 -16.28
CA ASP A 253 4.84 -14.85 -17.18
C ASP A 253 5.98 -14.04 -16.52
N VAL A 254 6.31 -14.32 -15.28
CA VAL A 254 7.43 -13.70 -14.55
C VAL A 254 8.63 -14.63 -14.54
N ALA A 255 9.75 -14.17 -15.10
CA ALA A 255 11.01 -14.91 -15.05
C ALA A 255 11.66 -14.79 -13.65
N ARG A 256 11.90 -15.91 -13.01
CA ARG A 256 12.57 -16.01 -11.71
C ARG A 256 13.94 -16.66 -11.90
N PHE A 257 14.94 -16.07 -11.27
CA PHE A 257 16.32 -16.57 -11.32
C PHE A 257 16.74 -17.03 -9.93
N THR A 258 17.14 -18.29 -9.82
CA THR A 258 17.48 -18.94 -8.55
C THR A 258 18.86 -19.59 -8.66
N LEU A 259 19.69 -19.50 -7.63
CA LEU A 259 20.94 -20.26 -7.60
C LEU A 259 20.60 -21.76 -7.61
N LYS A 260 21.31 -22.54 -8.43
CA LYS A 260 21.16 -24.01 -8.46
C LYS A 260 21.63 -24.67 -7.17
N GLU A 261 22.52 -23.99 -6.43
CA GLU A 261 23.04 -24.46 -5.15
C GLU A 261 21.90 -24.65 -4.13
N GLU A 262 21.86 -25.80 -3.49
CA GLU A 262 20.88 -26.17 -2.48
C GLU A 262 21.52 -26.19 -1.10
N PHE A 263 20.83 -25.61 -0.15
CA PHE A 263 21.24 -25.57 1.27
C PHE A 263 20.36 -26.46 2.10
N LYS A 264 20.96 -27.29 2.93
CA LYS A 264 20.23 -28.23 3.78
C LYS A 264 19.68 -27.59 5.06
N THR A 265 20.28 -26.47 5.48
CA THR A 265 19.88 -25.75 6.68
C THR A 265 19.59 -24.28 6.35
N TYR A 266 18.73 -23.67 7.18
CA TYR A 266 18.40 -22.25 7.02
C TYR A 266 19.60 -21.35 7.24
N ASN A 267 20.47 -21.69 8.19
CA ASN A 267 21.66 -20.90 8.51
C ASN A 267 22.69 -20.89 7.37
N GLU A 268 22.87 -22.03 6.67
CA GLU A 268 23.71 -22.09 5.45
C GLU A 268 23.16 -21.14 4.37
N ALA A 269 21.85 -21.19 4.11
CA ALA A 269 21.19 -20.31 3.15
C ALA A 269 21.30 -18.84 3.57
N THR A 270 21.16 -18.53 4.87
CA THR A 270 21.29 -17.17 5.41
C THR A 270 22.71 -16.63 5.23
N ALA A 271 23.73 -17.42 5.50
CA ALA A 271 25.12 -17.03 5.30
C ALA A 271 25.42 -16.74 3.81
N LYS A 272 24.85 -17.53 2.91
CA LYS A 272 25.01 -17.34 1.47
C LYS A 272 24.23 -16.12 0.96
N VAL A 273 22.95 -15.93 1.37
CA VAL A 273 22.14 -14.79 0.90
C VAL A 273 22.76 -13.46 1.31
N LYS A 274 23.41 -13.40 2.49
CA LYS A 274 24.15 -12.22 2.92
C LYS A 274 25.27 -11.88 1.95
N LYS A 275 26.11 -12.86 1.58
CA LYS A 275 27.18 -12.67 0.58
C LYS A 275 26.64 -12.25 -0.79
N VAL A 276 25.48 -12.79 -1.19
CA VAL A 276 24.82 -12.44 -2.45
C VAL A 276 24.37 -10.98 -2.43
N ARG A 277 23.75 -10.53 -1.34
CA ARG A 277 23.32 -9.15 -1.15
C ARG A 277 24.47 -8.16 -1.16
N ASP A 278 25.52 -8.45 -0.44
CA ASP A 278 26.70 -7.59 -0.32
C ASP A 278 27.46 -7.44 -1.65
N LEU A 279 27.45 -8.47 -2.47
CA LEU A 279 28.25 -8.49 -3.70
C LEU A 279 27.49 -8.07 -4.96
N ILE A 280 26.17 -8.35 -5.08
CA ILE A 280 25.53 -8.33 -6.40
C ILE A 280 24.05 -7.89 -6.43
N VAL A 281 23.18 -8.39 -5.54
CA VAL A 281 21.72 -8.25 -5.64
C VAL A 281 21.14 -7.98 -4.25
N ALA A 282 20.95 -6.71 -3.93
CA ALA A 282 20.46 -6.27 -2.61
C ALA A 282 19.10 -6.89 -2.21
N ASP A 283 18.29 -7.29 -3.18
CA ASP A 283 16.96 -7.86 -3.02
C ASP A 283 16.92 -9.41 -3.08
N ALA A 284 18.07 -10.08 -3.04
CA ALA A 284 18.12 -11.54 -2.99
C ALA A 284 17.49 -12.07 -1.70
N PHE A 285 16.73 -13.17 -1.80
CA PHE A 285 16.05 -13.77 -0.66
C PHE A 285 16.04 -15.32 -0.71
N ILE A 286 15.78 -15.92 0.44
CA ILE A 286 15.73 -17.37 0.59
C ILE A 286 14.33 -17.88 0.23
N VAL A 287 14.26 -18.97 -0.54
CA VAL A 287 13.04 -19.75 -0.81
C VAL A 287 13.23 -21.18 -0.34
N GLY A 288 12.17 -21.83 0.06
CA GLY A 288 12.16 -23.26 0.37
C GLY A 288 11.68 -24.09 -0.82
N ILE A 289 12.26 -25.28 -0.99
CA ILE A 289 11.71 -26.32 -1.85
C ILE A 289 11.32 -27.48 -0.91
N TYR A 290 10.04 -27.64 -0.67
CA TYR A 290 9.52 -28.68 0.21
C TYR A 290 8.83 -29.76 -0.59
N LYS A 291 9.33 -31.00 -0.48
CA LYS A 291 8.85 -32.17 -1.25
C LYS A 291 8.75 -31.86 -2.76
N GLY A 292 9.77 -31.19 -3.29
CA GLY A 292 9.85 -30.81 -4.70
C GLY A 292 8.99 -29.60 -5.11
N LYS A 293 8.20 -29.01 -4.20
CA LYS A 293 7.37 -27.84 -4.46
C LYS A 293 8.00 -26.59 -3.85
N ARG A 294 8.07 -25.52 -4.65
CA ARG A 294 8.55 -24.21 -4.18
C ARG A 294 7.56 -23.58 -3.19
N CYS A 295 8.08 -23.11 -2.08
CA CYS A 295 7.34 -22.44 -1.01
C CYS A 295 8.07 -21.19 -0.55
N TYR A 296 7.34 -20.14 -0.15
CA TYR A 296 7.92 -19.05 0.59
C TYR A 296 8.17 -19.45 2.05
N LEU A 297 9.13 -18.80 2.70
CA LEU A 297 9.43 -19.11 4.12
C LEU A 297 8.23 -18.84 5.04
N SER A 298 7.41 -17.83 4.69
CA SER A 298 6.16 -17.54 5.39
C SER A 298 5.15 -18.69 5.30
N GLU A 299 5.02 -19.32 4.13
CA GLU A 299 4.14 -20.47 3.93
C GLU A 299 4.61 -21.69 4.75
N LEU A 300 5.91 -21.96 4.76
CA LEU A 300 6.51 -23.05 5.55
C LEU A 300 6.33 -22.82 7.06
N ARG A 301 6.38 -21.56 7.51
CA ARG A 301 6.10 -21.21 8.91
C ARG A 301 4.62 -21.38 9.26
N THR A 302 3.72 -20.93 8.40
CA THR A 302 2.26 -21.11 8.60
C THR A 302 1.86 -22.58 8.65
N GLN A 303 2.52 -23.42 7.85
CA GLN A 303 2.29 -24.87 7.86
C GLN A 303 2.99 -25.59 9.01
N GLY A 304 3.72 -24.90 9.87
CA GLY A 304 4.45 -25.49 11.00
C GLY A 304 5.67 -26.33 10.60
N ILE A 305 6.08 -26.30 9.32
CA ILE A 305 7.23 -27.05 8.79
C ILE A 305 8.54 -26.38 9.20
N LEU A 306 8.58 -25.05 9.16
CA LEU A 306 9.74 -24.25 9.54
C LEU A 306 9.45 -23.47 10.83
N LYS A 307 10.11 -23.84 11.92
CA LYS A 307 9.96 -23.23 13.25
C LYS A 307 11.28 -22.58 13.68
N ILE A 308 11.71 -21.56 12.93
CA ILE A 308 12.93 -20.80 13.25
C ILE A 308 12.54 -19.56 14.07
N LYS A 309 13.30 -19.31 15.15
CA LYS A 309 13.22 -18.07 15.95
C LYS A 309 13.61 -16.84 15.15
#